data_ca707996b3575eddf83568472f87070a
#
_entry.id   ca707996b3575eddf83568472f87070a
#
_cell.length_a   1.000
_cell.length_b   1.000
_cell.length_c   1.000
_cell.angle_alpha   90.00
_cell.angle_beta   90.00
_cell.angle_gamma   90.00
#
_symmetry.space_group_name_H-M   'P 1'
#
loop_
_entity.id
_entity.type
_entity.pdbx_description
1 polymer ?
#
loop_
_entity_poly.entity_id
_entity_poly.type
_entity_poly.pdbx_seq_one_letter_code
_entity_poly.pdbx_strand_id
1 'polypeptide(L)'
;MIIKANAKLNWTLNLLSERADGYHELDMLMQSVDLCDELELEDADEFSLTIVGGAEVSAGEDNLVLRAARLLAHECGVRTCANIRLVKRIPARAGLGGGSSDAAAVLHALNAHWRAGVGLDELCALGMRLGADIPYCLTGGLCRVQGLGEQVTRMNGAPEVNVVIAMPDAGLSTAAVFAQSTPCPAQDTRAAAEALRERDWNWLRHHTANDLQPPAERLRPGIAKCQARMYELGAEFARMSGSGSAVFGVFTAERVAEAAARLGAEYTECFAARTLA
;
A
#
# COMPACT_ATOMS: atom_id res chain seq x y z
N MET A 1 3.02 23.53 1.70
CA MET A 1 4.04 22.48 1.40
C MET A 1 3.31 21.32 0.74
N ILE A 2 3.82 20.80 -0.38
CA ILE A 2 3.23 19.61 -1.04
C ILE A 2 3.98 18.37 -0.56
N ILE A 3 3.24 17.37 -0.09
CA ILE A 3 3.76 16.12 0.42
C ILE A 3 3.14 14.98 -0.42
N LYS A 4 3.99 14.00 -0.80
CA LYS A 4 3.55 12.82 -1.54
C LYS A 4 3.29 11.66 -0.58
N ALA A 5 2.13 11.02 -0.73
CA ALA A 5 1.74 9.80 -0.05
C ALA A 5 1.76 8.64 -1.05
N ASN A 6 2.84 7.87 -1.05
CA ASN A 6 3.10 6.86 -2.07
C ASN A 6 2.30 5.57 -1.81
N ALA A 7 1.73 4.98 -2.87
CA ALA A 7 1.13 3.65 -2.80
C ALA A 7 2.19 2.56 -2.55
N LYS A 8 1.74 1.39 -2.17
CA LYS A 8 2.57 0.19 -1.96
C LYS A 8 2.08 -1.00 -2.76
N LEU A 9 3.00 -1.92 -3.02
CA LEU A 9 2.71 -3.25 -3.55
C LEU A 9 3.19 -4.32 -2.57
N ASN A 10 2.53 -5.48 -2.57
CA ASN A 10 3.02 -6.67 -1.89
C ASN A 10 3.62 -7.63 -2.93
N TRP A 11 4.95 -7.81 -2.90
CA TRP A 11 5.63 -8.84 -3.67
C TRP A 11 5.29 -10.23 -3.17
N THR A 12 5.23 -10.37 -1.83
CA THR A 12 4.75 -11.58 -1.14
C THR A 12 3.82 -11.17 -0.01
N LEU A 13 2.89 -12.06 0.35
CA LEU A 13 2.09 -11.94 1.56
C LEU A 13 1.83 -13.34 2.11
N ASN A 14 2.48 -13.67 3.21
CA ASN A 14 2.33 -14.95 3.89
C ASN A 14 1.41 -14.82 5.10
N LEU A 15 0.41 -15.67 5.18
CA LEU A 15 -0.37 -15.90 6.39
C LEU A 15 0.25 -17.04 7.18
N LEU A 16 0.93 -16.73 8.29
CA LEU A 16 1.69 -17.73 9.06
C LEU A 16 0.82 -18.52 10.03
N SER A 17 0.02 -17.81 10.82
CA SER A 17 -0.85 -18.41 11.85
C SER A 17 -1.97 -17.48 12.22
N GLU A 18 -3.06 -18.04 12.72
CA GLU A 18 -4.11 -17.29 13.39
C GLU A 18 -3.77 -17.14 14.87
N ARG A 19 -3.92 -15.93 15.39
CA ARG A 19 -3.66 -15.55 16.78
C ARG A 19 -4.91 -15.76 17.63
N ALA A 20 -4.73 -15.87 18.94
CA ALA A 20 -5.83 -15.98 19.88
C ALA A 20 -6.80 -14.80 19.90
N ASP A 21 -6.37 -13.62 19.40
CA ASP A 21 -7.16 -12.40 19.25
C ASP A 21 -7.94 -12.33 17.92
N GLY A 22 -7.84 -13.38 17.07
CA GLY A 22 -8.52 -13.47 15.78
C GLY A 22 -7.78 -12.76 14.64
N TYR A 23 -6.62 -12.14 14.90
CA TYR A 23 -5.74 -11.61 13.87
C TYR A 23 -4.78 -12.68 13.35
N HIS A 24 -4.11 -12.37 12.25
CA HIS A 24 -3.15 -13.27 11.63
C HIS A 24 -1.72 -12.74 11.74
N GLU A 25 -0.77 -13.61 12.07
CA GLU A 25 0.66 -13.34 11.93
C GLU A 25 1.01 -13.32 10.44
N LEU A 26 1.67 -12.26 10.02
CA LEU A 26 2.04 -12.02 8.62
C LEU A 26 3.57 -11.99 8.45
N ASP A 27 4.01 -12.33 7.23
CA ASP A 27 5.36 -12.06 6.75
C ASP A 27 5.27 -11.63 5.28
N MET A 28 5.58 -10.37 5.02
CA MET A 28 5.34 -9.72 3.73
C MET A 28 6.62 -9.08 3.20
N LEU A 29 6.75 -9.05 1.89
CA LEU A 29 7.71 -8.20 1.19
C LEU A 29 6.93 -7.10 0.47
N MET A 30 7.14 -5.86 0.90
CA MET A 30 6.41 -4.69 0.42
C MET A 30 7.35 -3.68 -0.22
N GLN A 31 6.90 -3.00 -1.26
CA GLN A 31 7.67 -1.92 -1.90
C GLN A 31 6.76 -0.76 -2.29
N SER A 32 7.25 0.46 -2.09
CA SER A 32 6.57 1.69 -2.51
C SER A 32 6.63 1.86 -4.02
N VAL A 33 5.63 2.55 -4.59
CA VAL A 33 5.59 2.95 -5.99
C VAL A 33 5.36 4.46 -6.11
N ASP A 34 5.67 5.05 -7.27
CA ASP A 34 5.51 6.48 -7.53
C ASP A 34 4.06 6.93 -7.79
N LEU A 35 3.11 5.99 -7.91
CA LEU A 35 1.69 6.33 -7.80
C LEU A 35 1.43 6.89 -6.40
N CYS A 36 1.00 8.14 -6.31
CA CYS A 36 0.86 8.82 -5.02
C CYS A 36 -0.34 9.76 -4.97
N ASP A 37 -0.87 9.92 -3.76
CA ASP A 37 -1.71 11.04 -3.39
C ASP A 37 -0.86 12.26 -3.03
N GLU A 38 -1.42 13.43 -3.07
CA GLU A 38 -0.74 14.67 -2.73
C GLU A 38 -1.48 15.39 -1.60
N LEU A 39 -0.75 15.85 -0.59
CA LEU A 39 -1.30 16.59 0.52
C LEU A 39 -0.67 17.99 0.58
N GLU A 40 -1.50 18.99 0.84
CA GLU A 40 -1.11 20.36 1.15
C GLU A 40 -1.56 20.67 2.58
N LEU A 41 -0.67 21.30 3.36
CA LEU A 41 -0.92 21.66 4.75
C LEU A 41 -0.76 23.17 4.93
N GLU A 42 -1.70 23.78 5.64
CA GLU A 42 -1.68 25.17 6.06
C GLU A 42 -2.09 25.25 7.55
N ASP A 43 -1.50 26.20 8.29
CA ASP A 43 -1.90 26.43 9.68
C ASP A 43 -3.34 26.92 9.76
N ALA A 44 -4.08 26.47 10.76
CA ALA A 44 -5.47 26.81 10.98
C ALA A 44 -5.82 26.78 12.47
N ASP A 45 -6.96 27.38 12.82
CA ASP A 45 -7.49 27.38 14.20
C ASP A 45 -8.15 26.03 14.54
N GLU A 46 -8.62 25.29 13.51
CA GLU A 46 -9.27 24.00 13.65
C GLU A 46 -8.72 23.01 12.58
N PHE A 47 -8.78 21.71 12.89
CA PHE A 47 -8.47 20.68 11.91
C PHE A 47 -9.61 20.54 10.90
N SER A 48 -9.25 20.65 9.63
CA SER A 48 -10.19 20.41 8.52
C SER A 48 -9.52 19.60 7.40
N LEU A 49 -10.34 18.91 6.63
CA LEU A 49 -9.91 18.10 5.50
C LEU A 49 -10.78 18.39 4.29
N THR A 50 -10.14 18.77 3.19
CA THR A 50 -10.78 18.88 1.87
C THR A 50 -10.19 17.83 0.95
N ILE A 51 -11.04 17.00 0.32
CA ILE A 51 -10.61 15.93 -0.61
C ILE A 51 -10.98 16.34 -2.03
N VAL A 52 -10.00 16.18 -2.94
CA VAL A 52 -10.18 16.38 -4.38
C VAL A 52 -9.95 15.02 -5.07
N GLY A 53 -10.91 14.57 -5.86
CA GLY A 53 -10.91 13.18 -6.39
C GLY A 53 -11.38 12.16 -5.35
N GLY A 54 -11.26 10.87 -5.67
CA GLY A 54 -11.57 9.79 -4.72
C GLY A 54 -13.01 9.83 -4.18
N ALA A 55 -14.01 9.81 -5.04
CA ALA A 55 -15.43 10.08 -4.73
C ALA A 55 -16.02 9.25 -3.57
N GLU A 56 -15.39 8.15 -3.19
CA GLU A 56 -15.84 7.24 -2.11
C GLU A 56 -15.14 7.49 -0.75
N VAL A 57 -14.25 8.50 -0.67
CA VAL A 57 -13.46 8.77 0.55
C VAL A 57 -14.14 9.87 1.36
N SER A 58 -14.53 9.55 2.60
CA SER A 58 -15.09 10.53 3.54
C SER A 58 -14.05 11.56 3.97
N ALA A 59 -14.41 12.84 4.02
CA ALA A 59 -13.63 13.91 4.63
C ALA A 59 -13.97 14.12 6.13
N GLY A 60 -14.78 13.23 6.69
CA GLY A 60 -15.26 13.32 8.09
C GLY A 60 -14.22 12.87 9.11
N GLU A 61 -14.63 12.91 10.37
CA GLU A 61 -13.81 12.60 11.56
C GLU A 61 -13.25 11.16 11.58
N ASP A 62 -13.82 10.26 10.83
CA ASP A 62 -13.39 8.88 10.63
C ASP A 62 -12.18 8.75 9.68
N ASN A 63 -11.86 9.82 8.93
CA ASN A 63 -10.74 9.81 8.00
C ASN A 63 -9.40 9.69 8.75
N LEU A 64 -8.54 8.77 8.26
CA LEU A 64 -7.23 8.50 8.88
C LEU A 64 -6.32 9.73 8.90
N VAL A 65 -6.44 10.64 7.93
CA VAL A 65 -5.68 11.90 7.85
C VAL A 65 -5.98 12.78 9.06
N LEU A 66 -7.26 13.04 9.35
CA LEU A 66 -7.66 13.85 10.51
C LEU A 66 -7.31 13.15 11.82
N ARG A 67 -7.54 11.84 11.89
CA ARG A 67 -7.19 11.04 13.07
C ARG A 67 -5.69 11.08 13.36
N ALA A 68 -4.85 10.99 12.32
CA ALA A 68 -3.39 11.07 12.43
C ALA A 68 -2.92 12.45 12.91
N ALA A 69 -3.46 13.52 12.33
CA ALA A 69 -3.15 14.88 12.71
C ALA A 69 -3.49 15.17 14.19
N ARG A 70 -4.69 14.78 14.62
CA ARG A 70 -5.13 14.97 16.02
C ARG A 70 -4.35 14.11 16.99
N LEU A 71 -4.05 12.87 16.63
CA LEU A 71 -3.25 11.98 17.45
C LEU A 71 -1.87 12.60 17.72
N LEU A 72 -1.17 13.05 16.67
CA LEU A 72 0.15 13.67 16.81
C LEU A 72 0.07 14.96 17.63
N ALA A 73 -0.91 15.84 17.37
CA ALA A 73 -1.10 17.07 18.14
C ALA A 73 -1.30 16.78 19.63
N HIS A 74 -2.11 15.78 19.97
CA HIS A 74 -2.37 15.36 21.35
C HIS A 74 -1.11 14.85 22.03
N GLU A 75 -0.38 13.93 21.40
CA GLU A 75 0.82 13.30 21.98
C GLU A 75 1.96 14.33 22.18
N CYS A 76 2.08 15.30 21.28
CA CYS A 76 3.11 16.34 21.36
C CYS A 76 2.68 17.59 22.14
N GLY A 77 1.44 17.66 22.62
CA GLY A 77 0.92 18.86 23.31
C GLY A 77 0.83 20.10 22.41
N VAL A 78 0.73 19.92 21.09
CA VAL A 78 0.65 21.01 20.12
C VAL A 78 -0.79 21.53 20.05
N ARG A 79 -0.96 22.85 20.08
CA ARG A 79 -2.28 23.51 20.00
C ARG A 79 -2.63 24.02 18.60
N THR A 80 -1.62 24.17 17.73
CA THR A 80 -1.83 24.59 16.34
C THR A 80 -2.51 23.46 15.56
N CYS A 81 -3.58 23.79 14.87
CA CYS A 81 -4.28 22.89 13.97
C CYS A 81 -3.83 23.11 12.52
N ALA A 82 -4.36 22.30 11.62
CA ALA A 82 -4.02 22.38 10.21
C ALA A 82 -5.25 22.20 9.31
N ASN A 83 -5.33 23.02 8.27
CA ASN A 83 -6.18 22.77 7.14
C ASN A 83 -5.44 21.87 6.14
N ILE A 84 -6.01 20.73 5.81
CA ILE A 84 -5.39 19.69 4.98
C ILE A 84 -6.19 19.57 3.69
N ARG A 85 -5.51 19.76 2.55
CA ARG A 85 -6.06 19.47 1.23
C ARG A 85 -5.43 18.21 0.68
N LEU A 86 -6.24 17.20 0.40
CA LEU A 86 -5.82 15.88 -0.10
C LEU A 86 -6.31 15.67 -1.52
N VAL A 87 -5.39 15.48 -2.47
CA VAL A 87 -5.69 15.08 -3.84
C VAL A 87 -5.52 13.58 -3.97
N LYS A 88 -6.64 12.86 -4.13
CA LYS A 88 -6.67 11.39 -4.23
C LYS A 88 -6.47 10.93 -5.66
N ARG A 89 -5.47 10.07 -5.84
CA ARG A 89 -5.18 9.34 -7.09
C ARG A 89 -5.10 7.84 -6.85
N ILE A 90 -4.70 7.42 -5.63
CA ILE A 90 -4.63 6.00 -5.26
C ILE A 90 -6.07 5.50 -5.05
N PRO A 91 -6.49 4.44 -5.77
CA PRO A 91 -7.81 3.85 -5.61
C PRO A 91 -8.10 3.41 -4.18
N ALA A 92 -9.31 3.69 -3.70
CA ALA A 92 -9.74 3.28 -2.37
C ALA A 92 -9.99 1.77 -2.30
N ARG A 93 -9.64 1.15 -1.17
CA ARG A 93 -9.87 -0.29 -0.91
C ARG A 93 -9.27 -1.23 -1.97
N ALA A 94 -8.16 -0.80 -2.57
CA ALA A 94 -7.50 -1.51 -3.66
C ALA A 94 -6.38 -2.48 -3.20
N GLY A 95 -6.04 -2.52 -1.93
CA GLY A 95 -4.84 -3.23 -1.44
C GLY A 95 -3.53 -2.45 -1.65
N LEU A 96 -3.61 -1.17 -2.03
CA LEU A 96 -2.48 -0.28 -2.34
C LEU A 96 -2.04 0.62 -1.16
N GLY A 97 -2.70 0.52 -0.02
CA GLY A 97 -2.34 1.25 1.20
C GLY A 97 -2.64 2.76 1.19
N GLY A 98 -3.47 3.28 0.27
CA GLY A 98 -3.66 4.72 0.07
C GLY A 98 -4.00 5.50 1.33
N GLY A 99 -5.02 5.10 2.11
CA GLY A 99 -5.39 5.79 3.35
C GLY A 99 -4.32 5.73 4.43
N SER A 100 -3.58 4.62 4.52
CA SER A 100 -2.44 4.48 5.44
C SER A 100 -1.28 5.36 5.03
N SER A 101 -1.05 5.48 3.71
CA SER A 101 -0.03 6.36 3.15
C SER A 101 -0.35 7.83 3.40
N ASP A 102 -1.61 8.24 3.23
CA ASP A 102 -2.07 9.60 3.54
C ASP A 102 -1.83 9.93 5.02
N ALA A 103 -2.20 9.02 5.92
CA ALA A 103 -1.99 9.19 7.36
C ALA A 103 -0.49 9.28 7.72
N ALA A 104 0.35 8.42 7.12
CA ALA A 104 1.79 8.45 7.32
C ALA A 104 2.40 9.78 6.82
N ALA A 105 1.97 10.25 5.66
CA ALA A 105 2.42 11.52 5.10
C ALA A 105 2.07 12.70 6.02
N VAL A 106 0.87 12.71 6.59
CA VAL A 106 0.45 13.73 7.57
C VAL A 106 1.28 13.67 8.85
N LEU A 107 1.53 12.48 9.40
CA LEU A 107 2.38 12.31 10.59
C LEU A 107 3.78 12.88 10.35
N HIS A 108 4.41 12.52 9.24
CA HIS A 108 5.72 13.06 8.89
C HIS A 108 5.72 14.58 8.70
N ALA A 109 4.74 15.08 7.94
CA ALA A 109 4.67 16.49 7.60
C ALA A 109 4.41 17.37 8.80
N LEU A 110 3.46 17.01 9.65
CA LEU A 110 3.14 17.77 10.86
C LEU A 110 4.24 17.65 11.92
N ASN A 111 4.90 16.49 12.06
CA ASN A 111 6.07 16.35 12.92
C ASN A 111 7.19 17.34 12.54
N ALA A 112 7.47 17.45 11.23
CA ALA A 112 8.46 18.40 10.74
C ALA A 112 7.99 19.85 10.86
N HIS A 113 6.75 20.13 10.48
CA HIS A 113 6.16 21.47 10.48
C HIS A 113 6.09 22.08 11.89
N TRP A 114 5.62 21.31 12.85
CA TRP A 114 5.55 21.72 14.26
C TRP A 114 6.89 21.60 15.00
N ARG A 115 7.93 21.05 14.36
CA ARG A 115 9.23 20.75 14.98
C ARG A 115 9.07 19.92 16.26
N ALA A 116 8.15 18.95 16.22
CA ALA A 116 7.83 18.16 17.40
C ALA A 116 8.96 17.20 17.80
N GLY A 117 9.87 16.86 16.87
CA GLY A 117 11.06 16.05 17.15
C GLY A 117 10.78 14.58 17.43
N VAL A 118 9.60 14.08 17.05
CA VAL A 118 9.22 12.67 17.24
C VAL A 118 10.04 11.79 16.30
N GLY A 119 10.70 10.77 16.86
CA GLY A 119 11.52 9.82 16.10
C GLY A 119 10.66 8.88 15.24
N LEU A 120 11.30 8.22 14.24
CA LEU A 120 10.58 7.31 13.32
C LEU A 120 9.91 6.17 14.07
N ASP A 121 10.58 5.54 15.01
CA ASP A 121 10.03 4.41 15.80
C ASP A 121 8.78 4.82 16.58
N GLU A 122 8.80 6.03 17.15
CA GLU A 122 7.67 6.58 17.87
C GLU A 122 6.51 6.95 16.93
N LEU A 123 6.80 7.54 15.75
CA LEU A 123 5.79 7.76 14.70
C LEU A 123 5.18 6.44 14.25
N CYS A 124 5.97 5.38 14.08
CA CYS A 124 5.47 4.04 13.75
C CYS A 124 4.56 3.49 14.84
N ALA A 125 4.91 3.67 16.12
CA ALA A 125 4.07 3.25 17.23
C ALA A 125 2.73 4.02 17.27
N LEU A 126 2.74 5.33 17.00
CA LEU A 126 1.52 6.12 16.84
C LEU A 126 0.70 5.67 15.62
N GLY A 127 1.37 5.46 14.51
CA GLY A 127 0.74 4.99 13.26
C GLY A 127 0.03 3.64 13.44
N MET A 128 0.64 2.70 14.17
CA MET A 128 0.05 1.39 14.44
C MET A 128 -1.30 1.47 15.18
N ARG A 129 -1.50 2.48 16.01
CA ARG A 129 -2.80 2.73 16.70
C ARG A 129 -3.92 3.12 15.73
N LEU A 130 -3.58 3.53 14.52
CA LEU A 130 -4.51 3.97 13.48
C LEU A 130 -4.71 2.92 12.38
N GLY A 131 -3.64 2.19 12.02
CA GLY A 131 -3.70 1.16 11.00
C GLY A 131 -2.38 0.43 10.80
N ALA A 132 -2.47 -0.87 10.51
CA ALA A 132 -1.34 -1.79 10.43
C ALA A 132 -0.34 -1.48 9.28
N ASP A 133 -0.79 -0.87 8.18
CA ASP A 133 0.10 -0.49 7.07
C ASP A 133 0.83 0.84 7.30
N ILE A 134 0.44 1.64 8.32
CA ILE A 134 1.02 2.98 8.54
C ILE A 134 2.51 2.92 8.90
N PRO A 135 2.99 2.00 9.76
CA PRO A 135 4.43 1.89 10.05
C PRO A 135 5.27 1.63 8.79
N TYR A 136 4.77 0.78 7.88
CA TYR A 136 5.41 0.58 6.58
C TYR A 136 5.40 1.87 5.74
N CYS A 137 4.26 2.56 5.64
CA CYS A 137 4.14 3.80 4.87
C CYS A 137 5.04 4.93 5.41
N LEU A 138 5.30 4.96 6.72
CA LEU A 138 6.27 5.86 7.34
C LEU A 138 7.71 5.53 6.97
N THR A 139 8.04 4.24 6.80
CA THR A 139 9.40 3.77 6.47
C THR A 139 9.68 3.86 4.98
N GLY A 140 8.75 3.40 4.14
CA GLY A 140 8.83 3.40 2.68
C GLY A 140 9.92 2.50 2.09
N GLY A 141 10.00 2.47 0.75
CA GLY A 141 10.97 1.67 0.00
C GLY A 141 10.65 0.18 0.03
N LEU A 142 11.67 -0.68 -0.08
CA LEU A 142 11.56 -2.13 0.05
C LEU A 142 11.70 -2.53 1.52
N CYS A 143 10.66 -3.18 2.07
CA CYS A 143 10.68 -3.65 3.45
C CYS A 143 10.15 -5.07 3.58
N ARG A 144 10.73 -5.83 4.51
CA ARG A 144 10.08 -6.98 5.12
C ARG A 144 9.20 -6.48 6.26
N VAL A 145 7.93 -6.88 6.24
CA VAL A 145 6.94 -6.46 7.23
C VAL A 145 6.35 -7.70 7.90
N GLN A 146 6.42 -7.77 9.23
CA GLN A 146 6.04 -8.95 10.00
C GLN A 146 5.08 -8.58 11.15
N GLY A 147 4.59 -9.61 11.87
CA GLY A 147 3.61 -9.45 12.93
C GLY A 147 2.23 -9.14 12.37
N LEU A 148 1.57 -8.11 12.91
CA LEU A 148 0.33 -7.56 12.34
C LEU A 148 0.59 -6.50 11.26
N GLY A 149 1.89 -6.08 11.09
CA GLY A 149 2.35 -4.97 10.25
C GLY A 149 3.30 -4.01 10.97
N GLU A 150 3.51 -4.21 12.29
CA GLU A 150 4.31 -3.34 13.15
C GLU A 150 5.82 -3.57 13.03
N GLN A 151 6.25 -4.77 12.63
CA GLN A 151 7.68 -5.10 12.56
C GLN A 151 8.20 -4.82 11.14
N VAL A 152 8.63 -3.58 10.92
CA VAL A 152 9.12 -3.13 9.61
C VAL A 152 10.63 -3.14 9.58
N THR A 153 11.21 -3.94 8.68
CA THR A 153 12.66 -4.01 8.44
C THR A 153 12.96 -3.55 7.02
N ARG A 154 13.61 -2.39 6.88
CA ARG A 154 14.02 -1.88 5.58
C ARG A 154 15.10 -2.76 4.96
N MET A 155 14.98 -3.03 3.66
CA MET A 155 15.90 -3.86 2.89
C MET A 155 16.62 -3.02 1.84
N ASN A 156 17.93 -3.25 1.68
CA ASN A 156 18.74 -2.55 0.70
C ASN A 156 18.63 -3.21 -0.69
N GLY A 157 18.96 -2.44 -1.74
CA GLY A 157 19.06 -2.96 -3.10
C GLY A 157 17.70 -3.21 -3.76
N ALA A 158 16.70 -2.43 -3.39
CA ALA A 158 15.40 -2.46 -4.06
C ALA A 158 15.55 -2.12 -5.56
N PRO A 159 15.07 -2.98 -6.48
CA PRO A 159 15.09 -2.64 -7.89
C PRO A 159 14.00 -1.62 -8.20
N GLU A 160 14.31 -0.67 -9.05
CA GLU A 160 13.31 0.15 -9.72
C GLU A 160 12.83 -0.59 -10.97
N VAL A 161 11.56 -0.94 -11.02
CA VAL A 161 10.94 -1.63 -12.15
C VAL A 161 9.66 -0.93 -12.59
N ASN A 162 9.35 -1.04 -13.88
CA ASN A 162 8.09 -0.51 -14.40
C ASN A 162 6.95 -1.48 -14.09
N VAL A 163 5.86 -0.95 -13.57
CA VAL A 163 4.66 -1.73 -13.28
C VAL A 163 3.43 -1.08 -13.91
N VAL A 164 2.47 -1.91 -14.29
CA VAL A 164 1.10 -1.47 -14.57
C VAL A 164 0.23 -1.99 -13.45
N ILE A 165 -0.56 -1.11 -12.84
CA ILE A 165 -1.50 -1.42 -11.76
C ILE A 165 -2.90 -1.25 -12.33
N ALA A 166 -3.76 -2.26 -12.23
CA ALA A 166 -5.15 -2.17 -12.69
C ALA A 166 -6.10 -2.69 -11.63
N MET A 167 -7.28 -2.06 -11.54
CA MET A 167 -8.38 -2.52 -10.70
C MET A 167 -9.44 -3.18 -11.56
N PRO A 168 -9.57 -4.53 -11.51
CA PRO A 168 -10.54 -5.25 -12.31
C PRO A 168 -11.98 -5.16 -11.79
N ASP A 169 -12.14 -4.87 -10.52
CA ASP A 169 -13.41 -4.85 -9.80
C ASP A 169 -13.41 -3.76 -8.71
N ALA A 170 -14.57 -3.48 -8.15
CA ALA A 170 -14.68 -2.63 -6.96
C ALA A 170 -13.82 -3.18 -5.81
N GLY A 171 -13.38 -2.28 -4.92
CA GLY A 171 -12.54 -2.64 -3.78
C GLY A 171 -13.16 -3.73 -2.90
N LEU A 172 -12.30 -4.50 -2.27
CA LEU A 172 -12.67 -5.57 -1.33
C LEU A 172 -12.58 -5.10 0.12
N SER A 173 -13.44 -5.64 0.97
CA SER A 173 -13.27 -5.53 2.41
C SER A 173 -12.12 -6.45 2.85
N THR A 174 -11.08 -5.88 3.41
CA THR A 174 -9.93 -6.64 3.95
C THR A 174 -10.40 -7.71 4.95
N ALA A 175 -11.31 -7.35 5.86
CA ALA A 175 -11.89 -8.29 6.82
C ALA A 175 -12.63 -9.47 6.15
N ALA A 176 -13.35 -9.22 5.06
CA ALA A 176 -14.06 -10.28 4.34
C ALA A 176 -13.10 -11.23 3.61
N VAL A 177 -11.96 -10.76 3.15
CA VAL A 177 -10.92 -11.61 2.54
C VAL A 177 -10.22 -12.44 3.61
N PHE A 178 -9.78 -11.83 4.71
CA PHE A 178 -9.15 -12.53 5.83
C PHE A 178 -10.07 -13.62 6.42
N ALA A 179 -11.36 -13.35 6.58
CA ALA A 179 -12.34 -14.33 7.09
C ALA A 179 -12.47 -15.59 6.21
N GLN A 180 -12.02 -15.55 4.96
CA GLN A 180 -12.02 -16.69 4.04
C GLN A 180 -10.62 -17.24 3.76
N SER A 181 -9.63 -16.73 4.46
CA SER A 181 -8.24 -17.13 4.31
C SER A 181 -7.87 -18.19 5.34
N THR A 182 -6.93 -19.02 5.02
CA THR A 182 -6.34 -20.00 5.93
C THR A 182 -4.82 -19.88 5.86
N PRO A 183 -4.11 -20.03 6.99
CA PRO A 183 -2.66 -20.06 7.00
C PRO A 183 -2.11 -21.07 5.99
N CYS A 184 -1.07 -20.67 5.28
CA CYS A 184 -0.36 -21.51 4.31
C CYS A 184 1.07 -21.80 4.81
N PRO A 185 1.75 -22.85 4.26
CA PRO A 185 3.17 -23.03 4.52
C PRO A 185 3.97 -21.77 4.22
N ALA A 186 4.84 -21.38 5.14
CA ALA A 186 5.63 -20.15 5.03
C ALA A 186 6.50 -20.16 3.77
N GLN A 187 6.46 -19.07 3.04
CA GLN A 187 7.35 -18.78 1.92
C GLN A 187 8.64 -18.14 2.48
N ASP A 188 9.76 -18.31 1.79
CA ASP A 188 11.00 -17.65 2.18
C ASP A 188 11.04 -16.19 1.68
N THR A 189 10.62 -15.26 2.52
CA THR A 189 10.60 -13.83 2.22
C THR A 189 12.01 -13.26 1.97
N ARG A 190 13.07 -13.87 2.54
CA ARG A 190 14.46 -13.44 2.28
C ARG A 190 14.90 -13.86 0.89
N ALA A 191 14.67 -15.12 0.53
CA ALA A 191 14.94 -15.60 -0.82
C ALA A 191 14.11 -14.81 -1.88
N ALA A 192 12.86 -14.45 -1.54
CA ALA A 192 12.04 -13.60 -2.39
C ALA A 192 12.68 -12.21 -2.61
N ALA A 193 13.27 -11.61 -1.57
CA ALA A 193 13.94 -10.33 -1.70
C ALA A 193 15.24 -10.42 -2.53
N GLU A 194 15.95 -11.53 -2.47
CA GLU A 194 17.12 -11.79 -3.31
C GLU A 194 16.72 -11.97 -4.78
N ALA A 195 15.73 -12.82 -5.05
CA ALA A 195 15.19 -13.01 -6.39
C ALA A 195 14.65 -11.69 -6.99
N LEU A 196 14.02 -10.84 -6.17
CA LEU A 196 13.56 -9.51 -6.59
C LEU A 196 14.72 -8.61 -7.01
N ARG A 197 15.82 -8.57 -6.24
CA ARG A 197 17.02 -7.79 -6.58
C ARG A 197 17.67 -8.26 -7.89
N GLU A 198 17.70 -9.57 -8.10
CA GLU A 198 18.23 -10.20 -9.31
C GLU A 198 17.26 -10.15 -10.49
N ARG A 199 16.02 -9.70 -10.24
CA ARG A 199 14.91 -9.70 -11.22
C ARG A 199 14.60 -11.11 -11.73
N ASP A 200 14.76 -12.12 -10.89
CA ASP A 200 14.37 -13.49 -11.20
C ASP A 200 12.84 -13.65 -11.03
N TRP A 201 12.13 -13.12 -12.06
CA TRP A 201 10.67 -13.16 -12.11
C TRP A 201 10.14 -14.59 -12.17
N ASN A 202 10.91 -15.50 -12.77
CA ASN A 202 10.52 -16.90 -12.85
C ASN A 202 10.54 -17.55 -11.46
N TRP A 203 11.58 -17.31 -10.68
CA TRP A 203 11.64 -17.81 -9.30
C TRP A 203 10.52 -17.23 -8.44
N LEU A 204 10.33 -15.90 -8.48
CA LEU A 204 9.26 -15.22 -7.75
C LEU A 204 7.87 -15.78 -8.08
N ARG A 205 7.62 -16.05 -9.37
CA ARG A 205 6.34 -16.57 -9.84
C ARG A 205 6.02 -17.96 -9.27
N HIS A 206 7.02 -18.82 -9.13
CA HIS A 206 6.84 -20.23 -8.76
C HIS A 206 7.03 -20.51 -7.27
N HIS A 207 7.75 -19.65 -6.53
CA HIS A 207 8.10 -19.91 -5.13
C HIS A 207 7.47 -18.92 -4.15
N THR A 208 6.71 -17.94 -4.65
CA THR A 208 6.04 -16.96 -3.79
C THR A 208 4.57 -16.80 -4.16
N ALA A 209 3.77 -16.32 -3.20
CA ALA A 209 2.35 -16.06 -3.38
C ALA A 209 1.90 -14.82 -2.59
N ASN A 210 0.67 -14.42 -2.83
CA ASN A 210 -0.13 -13.64 -1.91
C ASN A 210 -1.26 -14.55 -1.40
N ASP A 211 -1.18 -14.97 -0.14
CA ASP A 211 -2.13 -15.94 0.45
C ASP A 211 -3.56 -15.40 0.54
N LEU A 212 -3.74 -14.07 0.42
CA LEU A 212 -5.06 -13.44 0.32
C LEU A 212 -5.63 -13.48 -1.10
N GLN A 213 -4.82 -13.79 -2.13
CA GLN A 213 -5.30 -13.77 -3.52
C GLN A 213 -6.34 -14.85 -3.81
N PRO A 214 -6.18 -16.15 -3.44
CA PRO A 214 -7.19 -17.16 -3.71
C PRO A 214 -8.58 -16.85 -3.10
N PRO A 215 -8.71 -16.43 -1.82
CA PRO A 215 -9.99 -16.00 -1.29
C PRO A 215 -10.54 -14.73 -1.96
N ALA A 216 -9.68 -13.77 -2.32
CA ALA A 216 -10.09 -12.57 -3.05
C ALA A 216 -10.65 -12.90 -4.44
N GLU A 217 -10.03 -13.84 -5.16
CA GLU A 217 -10.50 -14.32 -6.48
C GLU A 217 -11.86 -15.03 -6.40
N ARG A 218 -12.13 -15.75 -5.32
CA ARG A 218 -13.49 -16.32 -5.09
C ARG A 218 -14.54 -15.24 -4.93
N LEU A 219 -14.21 -14.14 -4.25
CA LEU A 219 -15.09 -12.99 -4.07
C LEU A 219 -15.19 -12.11 -5.33
N ARG A 220 -14.11 -12.02 -6.11
CA ARG A 220 -13.98 -11.17 -7.30
C ARG A 220 -13.18 -11.90 -8.39
N PRO A 221 -13.85 -12.69 -9.24
CA PRO A 221 -13.17 -13.45 -10.31
C PRO A 221 -12.45 -12.60 -11.36
N GLY A 222 -12.73 -11.29 -11.42
CA GLY A 222 -12.03 -10.32 -12.26
C GLY A 222 -10.54 -10.22 -11.93
N ILE A 223 -10.13 -10.50 -10.68
CA ILE A 223 -8.73 -10.48 -10.26
C ILE A 223 -7.89 -11.50 -11.06
N ALA A 224 -8.33 -12.75 -11.11
CA ALA A 224 -7.65 -13.80 -11.88
C ALA A 224 -7.63 -13.47 -13.39
N LYS A 225 -8.74 -12.93 -13.92
CA LYS A 225 -8.82 -12.51 -15.33
C LYS A 225 -7.84 -11.37 -15.63
N CYS A 226 -7.75 -10.37 -14.75
CA CYS A 226 -6.82 -9.26 -14.89
C CYS A 226 -5.37 -9.75 -14.87
N GLN A 227 -5.02 -10.65 -13.94
CA GLN A 227 -3.68 -11.24 -13.88
C GLN A 227 -3.33 -12.01 -15.15
N ALA A 228 -4.23 -12.85 -15.65
CA ALA A 228 -4.05 -13.57 -16.90
C ALA A 228 -3.85 -12.59 -18.07
N ARG A 229 -4.65 -11.52 -18.12
CA ARG A 229 -4.54 -10.48 -19.14
C ARG A 229 -3.19 -9.76 -19.11
N MET A 230 -2.64 -9.48 -17.93
CA MET A 230 -1.30 -8.91 -17.82
C MET A 230 -0.23 -9.82 -18.42
N TYR A 231 -0.31 -11.14 -18.18
CA TYR A 231 0.61 -12.10 -18.81
C TYR A 231 0.46 -12.17 -20.32
N GLU A 232 -0.76 -12.13 -20.87
CA GLU A 232 -1.01 -12.07 -22.32
C GLU A 232 -0.38 -10.82 -22.95
N LEU A 233 -0.33 -9.71 -22.22
CA LEU A 233 0.31 -8.47 -22.64
C LEU A 233 1.83 -8.47 -22.43
N GLY A 234 2.38 -9.56 -21.91
CA GLY A 234 3.81 -9.78 -21.76
C GLY A 234 4.38 -9.31 -20.43
N ALA A 235 3.57 -9.32 -19.36
CA ALA A 235 4.10 -9.12 -18.02
C ALA A 235 5.10 -10.25 -17.68
N GLU A 236 6.25 -9.87 -17.13
CA GLU A 236 7.26 -10.82 -16.64
C GLU A 236 6.82 -11.43 -15.30
N PHE A 237 6.07 -10.65 -14.52
CA PHE A 237 5.47 -11.04 -13.25
C PHE A 237 4.13 -10.32 -13.07
N ALA A 238 3.12 -10.97 -12.48
CA ALA A 238 1.87 -10.31 -12.11
C ALA A 238 1.27 -10.92 -10.83
N ARG A 239 0.70 -10.07 -9.97
CA ARG A 239 0.11 -10.47 -8.68
C ARG A 239 -0.89 -9.46 -8.16
N MET A 240 -1.83 -9.91 -7.33
CA MET A 240 -2.69 -9.03 -6.54
C MET A 240 -1.90 -8.37 -5.41
N SER A 241 -2.13 -7.08 -5.14
CA SER A 241 -1.56 -6.38 -3.99
C SER A 241 -2.47 -6.42 -2.78
N GLY A 242 -1.90 -6.68 -1.60
CA GLY A 242 -2.63 -6.72 -0.33
C GLY A 242 -3.83 -7.65 -0.38
N SER A 243 -4.97 -7.18 0.12
CA SER A 243 -6.25 -7.88 0.08
C SER A 243 -7.04 -7.67 -1.22
N GLY A 244 -6.46 -6.97 -2.21
CA GLY A 244 -7.09 -6.69 -3.50
C GLY A 244 -8.00 -5.46 -3.46
N SER A 245 -8.66 -5.16 -4.58
CA SER A 245 -8.71 -5.92 -5.83
C SER A 245 -7.62 -5.57 -6.85
N ALA A 246 -6.72 -4.61 -6.56
CA ALA A 246 -5.69 -4.21 -7.50
C ALA A 246 -4.72 -5.35 -7.82
N VAL A 247 -4.46 -5.53 -9.10
CA VAL A 247 -3.43 -6.41 -9.66
C VAL A 247 -2.35 -5.55 -10.26
N PHE A 248 -1.09 -5.92 -10.05
CA PHE A 248 0.04 -5.27 -10.70
C PHE A 248 0.82 -6.27 -11.56
N GLY A 249 1.35 -5.78 -12.66
CA GLY A 249 2.25 -6.53 -13.53
C GLY A 249 3.53 -5.78 -13.77
N VAL A 250 4.66 -6.51 -13.81
CA VAL A 250 5.98 -5.98 -14.15
C VAL A 250 6.18 -6.10 -15.67
N PHE A 251 6.62 -5.02 -16.28
CA PHE A 251 6.85 -4.95 -17.72
C PHE A 251 8.22 -4.33 -18.03
N THR A 252 8.78 -4.72 -19.18
CA THR A 252 9.98 -4.02 -19.69
C THR A 252 9.63 -2.58 -20.10
N ALA A 253 10.66 -1.74 -20.22
CA ALA A 253 10.49 -0.33 -20.61
C ALA A 253 9.78 -0.16 -21.97
N GLU A 254 10.00 -1.11 -22.89
CA GLU A 254 9.41 -1.10 -24.24
C GLU A 254 7.93 -1.47 -24.22
N ARG A 255 7.47 -2.25 -23.24
CA ARG A 255 6.10 -2.80 -23.19
C ARG A 255 5.15 -2.07 -22.26
N VAL A 256 5.68 -1.38 -21.22
CA VAL A 256 4.86 -0.79 -20.17
C VAL A 256 3.82 0.20 -20.71
N ALA A 257 4.18 1.03 -21.68
CA ALA A 257 3.27 2.02 -22.26
C ALA A 257 2.12 1.36 -23.05
N GLU A 258 2.41 0.36 -23.87
CA GLU A 258 1.40 -0.38 -24.61
C GLU A 258 0.49 -1.16 -23.65
N ALA A 259 1.06 -1.86 -22.66
CA ALA A 259 0.30 -2.61 -21.67
C ALA A 259 -0.64 -1.70 -20.87
N ALA A 260 -0.16 -0.54 -20.43
CA ALA A 260 -0.98 0.44 -19.73
C ALA A 260 -2.14 0.98 -20.59
N ALA A 261 -1.88 1.27 -21.87
CA ALA A 261 -2.92 1.72 -22.79
C ALA A 261 -3.99 0.64 -23.02
N ARG A 262 -3.58 -0.62 -23.19
CA ARG A 262 -4.49 -1.74 -23.40
C ARG A 262 -5.33 -2.04 -22.16
N LEU A 263 -4.69 -2.12 -20.99
CA LEU A 263 -5.39 -2.35 -19.72
C LEU A 263 -6.28 -1.16 -19.37
N GLY A 264 -5.87 0.08 -19.65
CA GLY A 264 -6.69 1.28 -19.44
C GLY A 264 -7.93 1.38 -20.33
N ALA A 265 -7.95 0.66 -21.46
CA ALA A 265 -9.16 0.51 -22.28
C ALA A 265 -10.14 -0.53 -21.69
N GLU A 266 -9.66 -1.47 -20.88
CA GLU A 266 -10.44 -2.54 -20.26
C GLU A 266 -10.85 -2.21 -18.81
N TYR A 267 -10.01 -1.47 -18.06
CA TYR A 267 -10.20 -1.15 -16.65
C TYR A 267 -10.17 0.37 -16.42
N THR A 268 -11.19 0.90 -15.78
CA THR A 268 -11.34 2.35 -15.54
C THR A 268 -10.20 2.93 -14.70
N GLU A 269 -9.71 2.16 -13.71
CA GLU A 269 -8.57 2.53 -12.87
C GLU A 269 -7.36 1.69 -13.27
N CYS A 270 -6.48 2.29 -14.08
CA CYS A 270 -5.25 1.69 -14.57
C CYS A 270 -4.13 2.73 -14.60
N PHE A 271 -2.98 2.38 -14.04
CA PHE A 271 -1.86 3.30 -13.83
C PHE A 271 -0.55 2.64 -14.25
N ALA A 272 0.24 3.34 -15.06
CA ALA A 272 1.66 3.03 -15.20
C ALA A 272 2.41 3.69 -14.05
N ALA A 273 3.27 2.94 -13.40
CA ALA A 273 4.05 3.41 -12.25
C ALA A 273 5.44 2.75 -12.22
N ARG A 274 6.30 3.21 -11.31
CA ARG A 274 7.60 2.61 -11.03
C ARG A 274 7.73 2.33 -9.55
N THR A 275 8.40 1.24 -9.21
CA THR A 275 8.77 0.96 -7.83
C THR A 275 9.86 1.93 -7.38
N LEU A 276 9.85 2.26 -6.09
CA LEU A 276 10.80 3.16 -5.45
C LEU A 276 11.82 2.37 -4.61
N ALA A 277 13.07 2.85 -4.58
CA ALA A 277 14.15 2.25 -3.79
C ALA A 277 14.07 2.57 -2.29
#